data_e62b4d64266c87ecdf79602a8d1be499
#
_entry.id   e62b4d64266c87ecdf79602a8d1be499
#
_cell.length_a   1.000
_cell.length_b   1.000
_cell.length_c   1.000
_cell.angle_alpha   90.00
_cell.angle_beta   90.00
_cell.angle_gamma   90.00
#
_symmetry.space_group_name_H-M   'P 1'
#
loop_
_entity.id
_entity.type
_entity.pdbx_description
1 polymer ?
#
loop_
_entity_poly.entity_id
_entity_poly.type
_entity_poly.pdbx_seq_one_letter_code
_entity_poly.pdbx_strand_id
1 'polypeptide(L)'
;SFSNGPKAKIVILATAFVVAVAATTVATMRKTVKLSIDGEEETFITYKGTVKDVLQDKGLEISDHDKVQPSLESKINEDDQIEVKKAVPINVKFAKKDVKIISAEETVEEALIVGNDQLKEQGVEYVEGVDEVEPKLDTPVKENMNVDVTKVEVKKVTENKKIPYDTITKKDSSLEKG
;
A
#
# COMPACT_ATOMS: atom_id res chain seq x y z
N SER A 1 25.62 43.61 46.30
CA SER A 1 26.58 44.19 45.34
C SER A 1 26.98 43.09 44.39
N PHE A 2 26.43 43.03 43.17
CA PHE A 2 26.86 42.11 42.13
C PHE A 2 28.22 42.56 41.62
N SER A 3 29.23 41.73 41.84
CA SER A 3 30.59 41.94 41.33
C SER A 3 30.59 41.93 39.82
N ASN A 4 30.81 43.12 39.24
CA ASN A 4 30.88 43.35 37.80
C ASN A 4 32.27 42.99 37.23
N GLY A 5 32.91 41.97 37.78
CA GLY A 5 34.22 41.49 37.33
C GLY A 5 34.21 40.83 35.95
N PRO A 6 35.36 40.76 35.27
CA PRO A 6 35.47 40.20 33.92
C PRO A 6 34.96 38.75 33.83
N LYS A 7 35.07 37.96 34.88
CA LYS A 7 34.57 36.60 34.97
C LYS A 7 33.02 36.54 34.97
N ALA A 8 32.33 37.49 35.63
CA ALA A 8 30.88 37.59 35.64
C ALA A 8 30.33 37.94 34.25
N LYS A 9 31.00 38.81 33.49
CA LYS A 9 30.64 39.16 32.12
C LYS A 9 30.77 37.97 31.17
N ILE A 10 31.80 37.14 31.32
CA ILE A 10 32.01 35.94 30.53
C ILE A 10 30.90 34.91 30.80
N VAL A 11 30.52 34.69 32.03
CA VAL A 11 29.45 33.78 32.42
C VAL A 11 28.10 34.23 31.84
N ILE A 12 27.77 35.53 31.94
CA ILE A 12 26.52 36.09 31.39
C ILE A 12 26.48 35.94 29.86
N LEU A 13 27.61 36.22 29.16
CA LEU A 13 27.69 36.03 27.71
C LEU A 13 27.55 34.56 27.29
N ALA A 14 28.16 33.65 28.05
CA ALA A 14 28.06 32.19 27.75
C ALA A 14 26.62 31.67 27.95
N THR A 15 25.94 32.09 29.03
CA THR A 15 24.54 31.70 29.27
C THR A 15 23.59 32.30 28.22
N ALA A 16 23.79 33.57 27.83
CA ALA A 16 22.99 34.20 26.77
C ALA A 16 23.17 33.48 25.43
N PHE A 17 24.38 33.05 25.10
CA PHE A 17 24.67 32.31 23.89
C PHE A 17 23.99 30.92 23.90
N VAL A 18 24.05 30.17 24.99
CA VAL A 18 23.37 28.87 25.15
C VAL A 18 21.86 29.02 25.00
N VAL A 19 21.26 30.02 25.61
CA VAL A 19 19.82 30.31 25.50
C VAL A 19 19.45 30.68 24.05
N ALA A 20 20.25 31.51 23.40
CA ALA A 20 20.03 31.89 22.00
C ALA A 20 20.12 30.66 21.04
N VAL A 21 21.10 29.81 21.23
CA VAL A 21 21.25 28.57 20.43
C VAL A 21 20.08 27.63 20.69
N ALA A 22 19.65 27.44 21.92
CA ALA A 22 18.50 26.62 22.25
C ALA A 22 17.19 27.19 21.64
N ALA A 23 16.98 28.50 21.69
CA ALA A 23 15.80 29.14 21.10
C ALA A 23 15.77 28.99 19.56
N THR A 24 16.90 29.16 18.89
CA THR A 24 17.00 28.98 17.43
C THR A 24 16.78 27.54 17.03
N THR A 25 17.31 26.57 17.79
CA THR A 25 17.14 25.14 17.51
C THR A 25 15.67 24.73 17.62
N VAL A 26 14.96 25.18 18.64
CA VAL A 26 13.50 24.91 18.79
C VAL A 26 12.71 25.57 17.67
N ALA A 27 13.03 26.80 17.28
CA ALA A 27 12.36 27.48 16.18
C ALA A 27 12.52 26.76 14.84
N THR A 28 13.70 26.18 14.58
CA THR A 28 13.97 25.44 13.34
C THR A 28 13.36 24.05 13.31
N MET A 29 12.97 23.49 14.47
CA MET A 29 12.29 22.19 14.55
C MET A 29 10.78 22.29 14.42
N ARG A 30 10.20 23.48 14.55
CA ARG A 30 8.76 23.71 14.38
C ARG A 30 8.36 23.50 12.92
N LYS A 31 7.35 22.66 12.70
CA LYS A 31 6.82 22.35 11.36
C LYS A 31 5.30 22.38 11.40
N THR A 32 4.71 22.92 10.36
CA THR A 32 3.27 22.81 10.09
C THR A 32 3.04 21.59 9.22
N VAL A 33 2.12 20.72 9.59
CA VAL A 33 1.84 19.47 8.88
C VAL A 33 0.34 19.32 8.69
N LYS A 34 -0.07 18.86 7.53
CA LYS A 34 -1.43 18.49 7.21
C LYS A 34 -1.57 16.97 7.32
N LEU A 35 -2.49 16.50 8.14
CA LEU A 35 -2.81 15.07 8.29
C LEU A 35 -4.21 14.82 7.73
N SER A 36 -4.32 13.86 6.84
CA SER A 36 -5.58 13.35 6.31
C SER A 36 -5.78 11.92 6.79
N ILE A 37 -6.89 11.63 7.44
CA ILE A 37 -7.27 10.27 7.87
C ILE A 37 -8.60 9.95 7.22
N ASP A 38 -8.61 8.97 6.30
CA ASP A 38 -9.80 8.55 5.54
C ASP A 38 -10.53 9.74 4.87
N GLY A 39 -9.77 10.79 4.49
CA GLY A 39 -10.27 12.01 3.86
C GLY A 39 -10.63 13.15 4.83
N GLU A 40 -10.59 12.91 6.14
CA GLU A 40 -10.72 13.97 7.13
C GLU A 40 -9.37 14.66 7.37
N GLU A 41 -9.31 15.98 7.14
CA GLU A 41 -8.08 16.75 7.16
C GLU A 41 -7.94 17.59 8.43
N GLU A 42 -6.76 17.54 9.03
CA GLU A 42 -6.34 18.38 10.16
C GLU A 42 -4.98 19.02 9.88
N THR A 43 -4.83 20.32 10.17
CA THR A 43 -3.53 21.00 10.10
C THR A 43 -3.09 21.36 11.52
N PHE A 44 -1.86 21.01 11.86
CA PHE A 44 -1.30 21.26 13.18
C PHE A 44 0.21 21.51 13.13
N ILE A 45 0.74 21.93 14.27
CA ILE A 45 2.16 22.17 14.45
C ILE A 45 2.78 20.97 15.15
N THR A 46 3.92 20.49 14.64
CA THR A 46 4.70 19.42 15.25
C THR A 46 6.17 19.79 15.37
N TYR A 47 6.86 19.12 16.27
CA TYR A 47 8.33 19.16 16.43
C TYR A 47 8.95 17.79 16.14
N LYS A 48 8.13 16.84 15.69
CA LYS A 48 8.56 15.47 15.42
C LYS A 48 9.39 15.38 14.13
N GLY A 49 10.24 14.35 14.06
CA GLY A 49 11.17 14.16 12.95
C GLY A 49 10.65 13.29 11.83
N THR A 50 9.77 12.33 12.13
CA THR A 50 9.28 11.33 11.19
C THR A 50 7.76 11.23 11.18
N VAL A 51 7.20 10.67 10.12
CA VAL A 51 5.76 10.37 10.00
C VAL A 51 5.30 9.52 11.18
N LYS A 52 6.04 8.45 11.51
CA LYS A 52 5.77 7.57 12.64
C LYS A 52 5.63 8.33 13.96
N ASP A 53 6.60 9.19 14.25
CA ASP A 53 6.59 9.97 15.50
C ASP A 53 5.38 10.92 15.58
N VAL A 54 4.99 11.50 14.43
CA VAL A 54 3.81 12.38 14.34
C VAL A 54 2.53 11.59 14.61
N LEU A 55 2.37 10.43 13.98
CA LEU A 55 1.17 9.61 14.15
C LEU A 55 1.06 9.05 15.58
N GLN A 56 2.17 8.65 16.20
CA GLN A 56 2.21 8.23 17.60
C GLN A 56 1.87 9.36 18.56
N ASP A 57 2.38 10.57 18.31
CA ASP A 57 2.08 11.76 19.11
C ASP A 57 0.59 12.15 19.08
N LYS A 58 -0.07 11.86 17.95
CA LYS A 58 -1.52 11.99 17.76
C LYS A 58 -2.33 10.84 18.37
N GLY A 59 -1.68 9.81 18.90
CA GLY A 59 -2.33 8.63 19.46
C GLY A 59 -2.95 7.70 18.40
N LEU A 60 -2.47 7.78 17.16
CA LEU A 60 -2.93 6.94 16.07
C LEU A 60 -2.14 5.62 16.04
N GLU A 61 -2.85 4.53 16.22
CA GLU A 61 -2.32 3.18 16.00
C GLU A 61 -2.44 2.82 14.52
N ILE A 62 -1.32 2.47 13.90
CA ILE A 62 -1.23 2.06 12.51
C ILE A 62 -1.02 0.56 12.46
N SER A 63 -1.89 -0.14 11.75
CA SER A 63 -1.79 -1.57 11.49
C SER A 63 -0.97 -1.84 10.22
N ASP A 64 -0.51 -3.10 10.06
CA ASP A 64 0.28 -3.52 8.89
C ASP A 64 -0.52 -3.46 7.57
N HIS A 65 -1.85 -3.38 7.65
CA HIS A 65 -2.75 -3.30 6.50
C HIS A 65 -3.20 -1.86 6.18
N ASP A 66 -2.90 -0.90 7.05
CA ASP A 66 -3.19 0.52 6.80
C ASP A 66 -2.22 1.08 5.75
N LYS A 67 -2.69 2.00 4.93
CA LYS A 67 -1.83 2.77 4.03
C LYS A 67 -1.44 4.09 4.67
N VAL A 68 -0.15 4.38 4.65
CA VAL A 68 0.40 5.67 5.13
C VAL A 68 1.32 6.24 4.06
N GLN A 69 1.08 7.48 3.68
CA GLN A 69 1.89 8.20 2.69
C GLN A 69 2.21 9.62 3.20
N PRO A 70 3.50 10.05 3.23
CA PRO A 70 4.70 9.24 2.96
C PRO A 70 4.87 8.07 3.96
N SER A 71 5.85 7.19 3.71
CA SER A 71 6.10 6.03 4.58
C SER A 71 6.41 6.45 6.03
N LEU A 72 6.18 5.56 6.99
CA LEU A 72 6.35 5.82 8.43
C LEU A 72 7.75 6.36 8.79
N GLU A 73 8.78 5.88 8.10
CA GLU A 73 10.18 6.28 8.35
C GLU A 73 10.58 7.59 7.63
N SER A 74 9.68 8.16 6.83
CA SER A 74 9.94 9.42 6.11
C SER A 74 10.10 10.57 7.08
N LYS A 75 11.06 11.46 6.77
CA LYS A 75 11.26 12.69 7.52
C LYS A 75 10.16 13.69 7.19
N ILE A 76 9.75 14.44 8.20
CA ILE A 76 8.77 15.51 8.08
C ILE A 76 9.47 16.85 7.85
N ASN A 77 8.97 17.61 6.87
CA ASN A 77 9.37 18.97 6.58
C ASN A 77 8.21 19.94 6.83
N GLU A 78 8.47 21.25 6.69
CA GLU A 78 7.42 22.29 6.73
C GLU A 78 6.43 22.05 5.58
N ASP A 79 5.14 22.22 5.87
CA ASP A 79 4.02 22.06 4.93
C ASP A 79 3.85 20.65 4.32
N ASP A 80 4.47 19.61 4.92
CA ASP A 80 4.25 18.23 4.48
C ASP A 80 2.82 17.79 4.76
N GLN A 81 2.33 16.95 3.85
CA GLN A 81 1.03 16.27 3.98
C GLN A 81 1.24 14.80 4.28
N ILE A 82 0.58 14.31 5.33
CA ILE A 82 0.51 12.89 5.69
C ILE A 82 -0.89 12.40 5.37
N GLU A 83 -0.99 11.34 4.62
CA GLU A 83 -2.25 10.66 4.32
C GLU A 83 -2.26 9.29 4.99
N VAL A 84 -3.31 9.02 5.73
CA VAL A 84 -3.56 7.72 6.40
C VAL A 84 -4.89 7.19 5.92
N LYS A 85 -4.88 6.00 5.34
CA LYS A 85 -6.08 5.26 4.99
C LYS A 85 -6.15 4.01 5.85
N LYS A 86 -7.19 3.91 6.68
CA LYS A 86 -7.39 2.77 7.57
C LYS A 86 -7.91 1.57 6.79
N ALA A 87 -7.32 0.42 7.07
CA ALA A 87 -7.78 -0.83 6.50
C ALA A 87 -9.13 -1.26 7.10
N VAL A 88 -10.03 -1.72 6.25
CA VAL A 88 -11.36 -2.19 6.63
C VAL A 88 -11.53 -3.67 6.31
N PRO A 89 -12.35 -4.39 7.09
CA PRO A 89 -12.68 -5.78 6.80
C PRO A 89 -13.61 -5.89 5.59
N ILE A 90 -13.33 -6.87 4.72
CA ILE A 90 -14.10 -7.23 3.53
C ILE A 90 -14.43 -8.71 3.62
N ASN A 91 -15.69 -9.07 3.43
CA ASN A 91 -16.14 -10.46 3.40
C ASN A 91 -16.03 -10.97 1.96
N VAL A 92 -15.19 -11.95 1.70
CA VAL A 92 -15.02 -12.56 0.37
C VAL A 92 -15.64 -13.95 0.37
N LYS A 93 -16.60 -14.18 -0.50
CA LYS A 93 -17.34 -15.44 -0.63
C LYS A 93 -16.86 -16.21 -1.84
N PHE A 94 -16.40 -17.40 -1.63
CA PHE A 94 -16.20 -18.42 -2.65
C PHE A 94 -17.34 -19.46 -2.55
N ALA A 95 -17.63 -20.16 -3.63
CA ALA A 95 -18.76 -21.10 -3.72
C ALA A 95 -18.93 -22.07 -2.51
N LYS A 96 -17.85 -22.38 -1.79
CA LYS A 96 -17.83 -23.33 -0.67
C LYS A 96 -17.22 -22.77 0.61
N LYS A 97 -16.82 -21.51 0.62
CA LYS A 97 -16.09 -20.94 1.74
C LYS A 97 -16.23 -19.42 1.79
N ASP A 98 -16.58 -18.92 2.95
CA ASP A 98 -16.56 -17.51 3.27
C ASP A 98 -15.27 -17.19 4.03
N VAL A 99 -14.56 -16.18 3.60
CA VAL A 99 -13.30 -15.72 4.19
C VAL A 99 -13.34 -14.21 4.40
N LYS A 100 -12.44 -13.69 5.21
CA LYS A 100 -12.34 -12.26 5.46
C LYS A 100 -10.93 -11.78 5.17
N ILE A 101 -10.83 -10.67 4.46
CA ILE A 101 -9.57 -9.93 4.26
C ILE A 101 -9.68 -8.54 4.88
N ILE A 102 -8.54 -7.95 5.20
CA ILE A 102 -8.42 -6.58 5.71
C ILE A 102 -7.63 -5.79 4.67
N SER A 103 -8.18 -4.68 4.18
CA SER A 103 -7.57 -3.90 3.11
C SER A 103 -7.85 -2.41 3.24
N ALA A 104 -6.85 -1.59 2.93
CA ALA A 104 -6.95 -0.14 2.77
C ALA A 104 -6.98 0.27 1.29
N GLU A 105 -7.20 -0.66 0.37
CA GLU A 105 -7.27 -0.39 -1.06
C GLU A 105 -8.56 0.35 -1.43
N GLU A 106 -8.57 1.00 -2.61
CA GLU A 106 -9.70 1.81 -3.02
C GLU A 106 -10.80 1.01 -3.71
N THR A 107 -10.39 0.02 -4.49
CA THR A 107 -11.29 -0.80 -5.30
C THR A 107 -11.29 -2.26 -4.89
N VAL A 108 -12.34 -2.97 -5.26
CA VAL A 108 -12.46 -4.42 -5.05
C VAL A 108 -11.31 -5.17 -5.71
N GLU A 109 -10.91 -4.76 -6.92
CA GLU A 109 -9.78 -5.36 -7.65
C GLU A 109 -8.48 -5.28 -6.85
N GLU A 110 -8.10 -4.08 -6.45
CA GLU A 110 -6.89 -3.85 -5.66
C GLU A 110 -6.92 -4.61 -4.33
N ALA A 111 -8.07 -4.60 -3.66
CA ALA A 111 -8.25 -5.31 -2.40
C ALA A 111 -8.07 -6.83 -2.55
N LEU A 112 -8.57 -7.44 -3.63
CA LEU A 112 -8.40 -8.86 -3.91
C LEU A 112 -6.96 -9.20 -4.32
N ILE A 113 -6.30 -8.35 -5.11
CA ILE A 113 -4.91 -8.54 -5.53
C ILE A 113 -3.96 -8.46 -4.33
N VAL A 114 -4.03 -7.35 -3.57
CA VAL A 114 -3.17 -7.14 -2.39
C VAL A 114 -3.52 -8.10 -1.26
N GLY A 115 -4.80 -8.39 -1.08
CA GLY A 115 -5.31 -9.34 -0.08
C GLY A 115 -5.14 -10.82 -0.45
N ASN A 116 -4.56 -11.14 -1.62
CA ASN A 116 -4.49 -12.53 -2.10
C ASN A 116 -3.65 -13.44 -1.18
N ASP A 117 -2.64 -12.90 -0.51
CA ASP A 117 -1.89 -13.66 0.50
C ASP A 117 -2.77 -14.02 1.72
N GLN A 118 -3.61 -13.09 2.18
CA GLN A 118 -4.60 -13.37 3.23
C GLN A 118 -5.63 -14.41 2.79
N LEU A 119 -6.02 -14.42 1.50
CA LEU A 119 -6.91 -15.42 0.92
C LEU A 119 -6.24 -16.80 0.90
N LYS A 120 -4.98 -16.88 0.49
CA LYS A 120 -4.19 -18.13 0.45
C LYS A 120 -3.99 -18.73 1.84
N GLU A 121 -3.71 -17.91 2.84
CA GLU A 121 -3.62 -18.35 4.24
C GLU A 121 -4.92 -18.99 4.73
N GLN A 122 -6.05 -18.54 4.20
CA GLN A 122 -7.38 -19.10 4.48
C GLN A 122 -7.77 -20.23 3.52
N GLY A 123 -6.85 -20.67 2.63
CA GLY A 123 -7.02 -21.82 1.73
C GLY A 123 -7.89 -21.55 0.50
N VAL A 124 -7.97 -20.32 0.07
CA VAL A 124 -8.59 -19.88 -1.19
C VAL A 124 -7.64 -18.91 -1.91
N GLU A 125 -7.89 -18.68 -3.19
CA GLU A 125 -7.06 -17.81 -4.01
C GLU A 125 -7.93 -17.07 -5.02
N TYR A 126 -7.66 -15.81 -5.25
CA TYR A 126 -8.19 -15.02 -6.36
C TYR A 126 -7.22 -15.05 -7.53
N VAL A 127 -7.73 -15.30 -8.75
CA VAL A 127 -6.93 -15.30 -9.99
C VAL A 127 -7.43 -14.17 -10.88
N GLU A 128 -6.63 -13.11 -10.94
CA GLU A 128 -6.90 -11.92 -11.75
C GLU A 128 -7.14 -12.29 -13.22
N GLY A 129 -8.15 -11.69 -13.83
CA GLY A 129 -8.51 -11.89 -15.23
C GLY A 129 -9.12 -13.27 -15.56
N VAL A 130 -9.31 -14.13 -14.56
CA VAL A 130 -9.91 -15.46 -14.73
C VAL A 130 -11.18 -15.62 -13.92
N ASP A 131 -11.14 -15.27 -12.62
CA ASP A 131 -12.27 -15.40 -11.73
C ASP A 131 -13.28 -14.27 -11.96
N GLU A 132 -14.57 -14.60 -11.91
CA GLU A 132 -15.65 -13.61 -11.96
C GLU A 132 -15.90 -13.04 -10.57
N VAL A 133 -16.07 -11.72 -10.48
CA VAL A 133 -16.22 -11.00 -9.21
C VAL A 133 -17.47 -10.14 -9.22
N GLU A 134 -18.24 -10.20 -8.13
CA GLU A 134 -19.38 -9.32 -7.89
C GLU A 134 -19.28 -8.74 -6.44
N PRO A 135 -19.44 -7.43 -6.23
CA PRO A 135 -19.65 -6.38 -7.25
C PRO A 135 -18.44 -6.21 -8.19
N LYS A 136 -18.63 -5.37 -9.24
CA LYS A 136 -17.56 -5.14 -10.24
C LYS A 136 -16.24 -4.75 -9.59
N LEU A 137 -15.16 -5.08 -10.25
CA LEU A 137 -13.79 -4.85 -9.78
C LEU A 137 -13.45 -3.38 -9.47
N ASP A 138 -14.05 -2.43 -10.22
CA ASP A 138 -13.93 -0.99 -10.03
C ASP A 138 -14.79 -0.41 -8.89
N THR A 139 -15.56 -1.26 -8.20
CA THR A 139 -16.41 -0.83 -7.09
C THR A 139 -15.55 -0.35 -5.91
N PRO A 140 -15.87 0.84 -5.33
CA PRO A 140 -15.17 1.31 -4.14
C PRO A 140 -15.34 0.38 -2.94
N VAL A 141 -14.24 0.12 -2.24
CA VAL A 141 -14.23 -0.69 -1.02
C VAL A 141 -14.99 0.02 0.10
N LYS A 142 -15.79 -0.76 0.83
CA LYS A 142 -16.51 -0.31 2.03
C LYS A 142 -16.32 -1.34 3.14
N GLU A 143 -16.34 -0.85 4.37
CA GLU A 143 -16.26 -1.70 5.55
C GLU A 143 -17.38 -2.76 5.54
N ASN A 144 -17.00 -4.01 5.84
CA ASN A 144 -17.88 -5.18 5.88
C ASN A 144 -18.66 -5.47 4.59
N MET A 145 -18.24 -4.93 3.44
CA MET A 145 -18.86 -5.28 2.16
C MET A 145 -18.70 -6.76 1.85
N ASN A 146 -19.63 -7.30 1.07
CA ASN A 146 -19.55 -8.66 0.56
C ASN A 146 -19.03 -8.63 -0.88
N VAL A 147 -18.08 -9.49 -1.18
CA VAL A 147 -17.52 -9.71 -2.51
C VAL A 147 -17.64 -11.19 -2.83
N ASP A 148 -18.42 -11.52 -3.86
CA ASP A 148 -18.58 -12.90 -4.32
C ASP A 148 -17.56 -13.18 -5.43
N VAL A 149 -16.78 -14.25 -5.26
CA VAL A 149 -15.77 -14.69 -6.24
C VAL A 149 -16.16 -16.06 -6.78
N THR A 150 -16.43 -16.11 -8.07
CA THR A 150 -16.77 -17.33 -8.79
C THR A 150 -15.52 -17.84 -9.54
N LYS A 151 -15.07 -19.04 -9.18
CA LYS A 151 -13.94 -19.69 -9.84
C LYS A 151 -14.30 -20.13 -11.25
N VAL A 152 -13.55 -19.67 -12.23
CA VAL A 152 -13.68 -20.10 -13.63
C VAL A 152 -12.66 -21.19 -13.93
N GLU A 153 -13.13 -22.42 -14.19
CA GLU A 153 -12.26 -23.50 -14.64
C GLU A 153 -11.93 -23.36 -16.13
N VAL A 154 -10.70 -22.96 -16.44
CA VAL A 154 -10.22 -22.96 -17.83
C VAL A 154 -9.88 -24.40 -18.23
N LYS A 155 -10.81 -25.12 -18.88
CA LYS A 155 -10.51 -26.41 -19.53
C LYS A 155 -9.71 -26.13 -20.81
N LYS A 156 -8.42 -26.46 -20.83
CA LYS A 156 -7.65 -26.54 -22.08
C LYS A 156 -8.21 -27.67 -22.93
N VAL A 157 -9.06 -27.35 -23.88
CA VAL A 157 -9.46 -28.31 -24.92
C VAL A 157 -8.31 -28.38 -25.93
N THR A 158 -7.48 -29.42 -25.82
CA THR A 158 -6.47 -29.71 -26.84
C THR A 158 -7.19 -30.44 -28.01
N GLU A 159 -7.66 -29.72 -29.00
CA GLU A 159 -8.09 -30.31 -30.26
C GLU A 159 -6.86 -30.84 -30.99
N ASN A 160 -6.64 -32.14 -30.92
CA ASN A 160 -5.71 -32.83 -31.80
C ASN A 160 -6.34 -32.90 -33.20
N LYS A 161 -6.16 -31.85 -34.00
CA LYS A 161 -6.49 -31.86 -35.40
C LYS A 161 -5.48 -32.75 -36.10
N LYS A 162 -5.85 -34.03 -36.38
CA LYS A 162 -5.09 -34.91 -37.27
C LYS A 162 -5.10 -34.28 -38.66
N ILE A 163 -3.97 -33.78 -39.09
CA ILE A 163 -3.76 -33.36 -40.50
C ILE A 163 -3.59 -34.64 -41.30
N PRO A 164 -4.51 -34.95 -42.25
CA PRO A 164 -4.30 -36.08 -43.14
C PRO A 164 -3.15 -35.74 -44.11
N TYR A 165 -2.08 -36.49 -44.01
CA TYR A 165 -1.02 -36.45 -45.02
C TYR A 165 -1.53 -37.18 -46.26
N ASP A 166 -1.82 -36.44 -47.34
CA ASP A 166 -2.00 -37.02 -48.67
C ASP A 166 -0.63 -37.48 -49.18
N THR A 167 -0.46 -38.81 -49.21
CA THR A 167 0.72 -39.43 -49.80
C THR A 167 0.54 -39.39 -51.32
N ILE A 168 1.15 -38.43 -52.00
CA ILE A 168 1.23 -38.43 -53.47
C ILE A 168 2.29 -39.42 -53.86
N THR A 169 1.85 -40.62 -54.23
CA THR A 169 2.70 -41.62 -54.92
C THR A 169 2.85 -41.18 -56.36
N LYS A 170 3.94 -40.54 -56.72
CA LYS A 170 4.35 -40.31 -58.09
C LYS A 170 4.90 -41.62 -58.65
N LYS A 171 4.13 -42.27 -59.49
CA LYS A 171 4.65 -43.40 -60.34
C LYS A 171 5.59 -42.82 -61.39
N ASP A 172 6.86 -43.07 -61.20
CA ASP A 172 7.85 -42.82 -62.27
C ASP A 172 7.90 -43.97 -63.22
N SER A 173 7.37 -43.79 -64.43
CA SER A 173 7.34 -44.76 -65.51
C SER A 173 8.36 -44.33 -66.58
N SER A 174 9.66 -44.37 -66.25
CA SER A 174 10.71 -44.24 -67.26
C SER A 174 11.93 -45.07 -66.88
N LEU A 175 11.76 -46.36 -67.14
CA LEU A 175 12.91 -47.27 -67.33
C LEU A 175 12.65 -47.99 -68.62
N GLU A 176 13.04 -47.40 -69.74
CA GLU A 176 13.24 -48.05 -70.97
C GLU A 176 14.57 -48.86 -70.99
N LYS A 177 14.44 -49.99 -71.51
CA LYS A 177 15.51 -50.99 -71.71
C LYS A 177 16.59 -50.50 -72.66
N GLY A 178 17.83 -50.76 -72.37
CA GLY A 178 18.92 -50.96 -73.29
C GLY A 178 19.73 -52.12 -72.85
#